data_b17b860e5e0e2a9aba73ad1b9a73a2ac
#
_entry.id   b17b860e5e0e2a9aba73ad1b9a73a2ac
#
_cell.length_a   1.000
_cell.length_b   1.000
_cell.length_c   1.000
_cell.angle_alpha   90.00
_cell.angle_beta   90.00
_cell.angle_gamma   90.00
#
_symmetry.space_group_name_H-M   'P 1'
#
loop_
_entity.id
_entity.type
_entity.pdbx_description
1 polymer ?
#
loop_
_entity_poly.entity_id
_entity_poly.type
_entity_poly.pdbx_seq_one_letter_code
_entity_poly.pdbx_strand_id
1 'polypeptide(L)'
;MKKILYFFIILLSIATQAQSFMINPYGRDNAVLLNGKWNAIIDLYGRGENKKFYQNRKPESKTDFVEYAFDSGLRLNVPGDFNSQIPELKYYEGNVWYQRYFTVEKNEEGRQFIYFGAVNYKAAVWLNGIEVGRHEGGFTPFQFEVTDIVKNGENDLVVLVNNDRQVDGIPAMNFDWWNYGGITRDAFYIETPNTYISDYKIQLKKDCKDVISGYVQLDGTTTPNEIEILIPELNIYKKIAANEKGIATFEIKAKPQLWLPETPKMYDVKIINNENVIQDKLGFRTIETKGSNILLNGKPIFLKGINFHEEIPQYLGRACSDADAAMILSEVKALGCNFARTAHYPQNERLLRMAEEMGIMIWEEIPIWQGIEFTNPIILKKAETMLQEMIYRDKNRSNIIIWSIANETKPTAARDSILTKLVSFTRSLDDTRLVGAAFDNCYFNEEASTFRLQDKVTNVIDVVGINKYIGWYSPFPIEPENIKWEVAEGKPVIISEFGSEALYGQHGEADVASSWSEEYQENNYKMNIRMFKNIPNLIGISPWILFDFRSPNRYHPRNQNGWNRKGLISDKGQRKKAWYVMKQFYKEK
;
A
#
# COMPACT_ATOMS: atom_id res chain seq x y z
N MET A 1 -37.22 -1.69 57.15
CA MET A 1 -35.79 -1.60 56.89
C MET A 1 -35.47 -2.19 55.54
N LYS A 2 -35.39 -1.36 54.49
CA LYS A 2 -35.06 -1.81 53.11
C LYS A 2 -33.53 -1.70 52.93
N LYS A 3 -32.87 -2.83 52.71
CA LYS A 3 -31.43 -2.86 52.35
C LYS A 3 -31.32 -2.54 50.85
N ILE A 4 -30.69 -1.41 50.51
CA ILE A 4 -30.30 -1.04 49.16
C ILE A 4 -28.92 -1.63 48.92
N LEU A 5 -28.86 -2.56 47.94
CA LEU A 5 -27.64 -3.19 47.48
C LEU A 5 -27.04 -2.34 46.34
N TYR A 6 -25.93 -1.66 46.61
CA TYR A 6 -25.17 -0.92 45.58
C TYR A 6 -24.33 -1.90 44.79
N PHE A 7 -24.67 -2.08 43.52
CA PHE A 7 -23.82 -2.73 42.54
C PHE A 7 -22.80 -1.71 42.03
N PHE A 8 -21.53 -1.87 42.44
CA PHE A 8 -20.42 -1.17 41.81
C PHE A 8 -20.09 -1.87 40.48
N ILE A 9 -20.47 -1.26 39.37
CA ILE A 9 -19.98 -1.64 38.05
C ILE A 9 -18.59 -1.03 37.89
N ILE A 10 -17.55 -1.83 38.05
CA ILE A 10 -16.19 -1.45 37.65
C ILE A 10 -16.14 -1.48 36.13
N LEU A 11 -16.25 -0.33 35.49
CA LEU A 11 -15.88 -0.12 34.12
C LEU A 11 -14.35 -0.26 34.01
N LEU A 12 -13.86 -1.44 33.71
CA LEU A 12 -12.51 -1.60 33.17
C LEU A 12 -12.49 -0.89 31.81
N SER A 13 -11.96 0.32 31.78
CA SER A 13 -11.51 0.94 30.54
C SER A 13 -10.32 0.13 30.03
N ILE A 14 -10.57 -0.80 29.12
CA ILE A 14 -9.52 -1.38 28.29
C ILE A 14 -9.06 -0.22 27.41
N ALA A 15 -7.99 0.45 27.84
CA ALA A 15 -7.23 1.31 26.96
C ALA A 15 -6.65 0.39 25.89
N THR A 16 -7.29 0.34 24.72
CA THR A 16 -6.68 -0.20 23.51
C THR A 16 -5.50 0.71 23.17
N GLN A 17 -4.32 0.40 23.72
CA GLN A 17 -3.09 0.90 23.14
C GLN A 17 -3.09 0.47 21.69
N ALA A 18 -2.91 1.42 20.77
CA ALA A 18 -2.68 1.09 19.37
C ALA A 18 -1.50 0.11 19.33
N GLN A 19 -1.76 -1.10 18.89
CA GLN A 19 -0.75 -2.15 18.86
C GLN A 19 0.30 -1.73 17.84
N SER A 20 1.48 -1.30 18.29
CA SER A 20 2.59 -1.02 17.40
C SER A 20 3.05 -2.35 16.80
N PHE A 21 2.97 -2.50 15.49
CA PHE A 21 3.53 -3.67 14.84
C PHE A 21 5.05 -3.48 14.65
N MET A 22 5.74 -4.60 14.62
CA MET A 22 7.18 -4.67 14.45
C MET A 22 7.56 -4.34 13.00
N ILE A 23 8.33 -3.28 12.80
CA ILE A 23 8.77 -2.92 11.46
C ILE A 23 9.96 -3.76 11.01
N ASN A 24 10.15 -3.82 9.67
CA ASN A 24 11.24 -4.52 9.02
C ASN A 24 11.42 -6.00 9.45
N PRO A 25 10.43 -6.87 9.21
CA PRO A 25 10.57 -8.30 9.53
C PRO A 25 11.70 -8.95 8.73
N TYR A 26 12.02 -8.46 7.52
CA TYR A 26 13.08 -8.98 6.66
C TYR A 26 14.50 -8.71 7.17
N GLY A 27 14.67 -7.72 8.03
CA GLY A 27 15.96 -7.34 8.60
C GLY A 27 16.28 -7.99 9.95
N ARG A 28 15.50 -8.99 10.36
CA ARG A 28 15.63 -9.68 11.66
C ARG A 28 16.14 -11.11 11.47
N ASP A 29 17.19 -11.46 12.19
CA ASP A 29 17.81 -12.80 12.08
C ASP A 29 16.87 -13.93 12.56
N ASN A 30 15.98 -13.63 13.52
CA ASN A 30 15.05 -14.60 14.11
C ASN A 30 13.62 -14.52 13.53
N ALA A 31 13.48 -14.08 12.28
CA ALA A 31 12.22 -14.09 11.55
C ALA A 31 12.16 -15.31 10.61
N VAL A 32 11.21 -16.19 10.86
CA VAL A 32 11.00 -17.43 10.09
C VAL A 32 9.81 -17.24 9.16
N LEU A 33 10.02 -17.40 7.85
CA LEU A 33 8.94 -17.33 6.86
C LEU A 33 7.98 -18.52 7.00
N LEU A 34 6.70 -18.22 7.14
CA LEU A 34 5.61 -19.21 7.12
C LEU A 34 4.99 -19.38 5.73
N ASN A 35 5.62 -18.84 4.70
CA ASN A 35 5.18 -18.96 3.31
C ASN A 35 5.15 -20.40 2.82
N GLY A 36 4.43 -20.63 1.72
CA GLY A 36 4.32 -21.92 1.06
C GLY A 36 2.88 -22.40 0.94
N LYS A 37 2.67 -23.70 0.88
CA LYS A 37 1.33 -24.29 0.76
C LYS A 37 0.69 -24.43 2.14
N TRP A 38 -0.48 -23.80 2.31
CA TRP A 38 -1.31 -23.93 3.49
C TRP A 38 -2.54 -24.77 3.17
N ASN A 39 -2.99 -25.58 4.11
CA ASN A 39 -4.27 -26.28 3.98
C ASN A 39 -5.41 -25.26 4.03
N ALA A 40 -6.52 -25.54 3.36
CA ALA A 40 -7.64 -24.60 3.31
C ALA A 40 -9.01 -25.28 3.38
N ILE A 41 -10.00 -24.55 3.88
CA ILE A 41 -11.43 -24.89 3.85
C ILE A 41 -12.17 -23.68 3.30
N ILE A 42 -13.04 -23.90 2.29
CA ILE A 42 -13.97 -22.88 1.78
C ILE A 42 -15.24 -22.93 2.63
N ASP A 43 -15.54 -21.85 3.32
CA ASP A 43 -16.69 -21.76 4.23
C ASP A 43 -17.81 -20.94 3.60
N LEU A 44 -18.50 -21.53 2.63
CA LEU A 44 -19.55 -20.88 1.83
C LEU A 44 -20.69 -20.26 2.64
N TYR A 45 -20.93 -20.77 3.85
CA TYR A 45 -22.05 -20.37 4.69
C TYR A 45 -21.63 -19.55 5.92
N GLY A 46 -20.34 -19.26 6.09
CA GLY A 46 -19.81 -18.51 7.22
C GLY A 46 -20.02 -19.22 8.58
N ARG A 47 -20.00 -20.54 8.60
CA ARG A 47 -20.29 -21.33 9.81
C ARG A 47 -19.06 -21.79 10.57
N GLY A 48 -17.86 -21.58 10.02
CA GLY A 48 -16.62 -22.12 10.55
C GLY A 48 -16.31 -21.68 11.97
N GLU A 49 -16.60 -20.43 12.35
CA GLU A 49 -16.43 -19.98 13.74
C GLU A 49 -17.37 -20.75 14.69
N ASN A 50 -18.66 -20.87 14.35
CA ASN A 50 -19.65 -21.62 15.14
C ASN A 50 -19.31 -23.12 15.21
N LYS A 51 -18.76 -23.68 14.14
CA LYS A 51 -18.33 -25.08 14.05
C LYS A 51 -16.90 -25.30 14.57
N LYS A 52 -16.25 -24.23 15.01
CA LYS A 52 -14.92 -24.22 15.63
C LYS A 52 -13.84 -24.82 14.71
N PHE A 53 -13.81 -24.47 13.42
CA PHE A 53 -12.78 -24.95 12.49
C PHE A 53 -11.38 -24.63 12.99
N TYR A 54 -11.23 -23.55 13.77
CA TYR A 54 -9.97 -23.16 14.40
C TYR A 54 -9.40 -24.15 15.42
N GLN A 55 -10.21 -25.12 15.91
CA GLN A 55 -9.74 -26.18 16.78
C GLN A 55 -9.07 -27.31 16.01
N ASN A 56 -9.23 -27.35 14.67
CA ASN A 56 -8.66 -28.37 13.79
C ASN A 56 -8.85 -29.80 14.34
N ARG A 57 -10.08 -30.07 14.84
CA ARG A 57 -10.44 -31.32 15.49
C ARG A 57 -10.17 -32.52 14.57
N LYS A 58 -9.55 -33.54 15.10
CA LYS A 58 -9.36 -34.82 14.42
C LYS A 58 -10.42 -35.81 14.84
N PRO A 59 -10.76 -36.80 13.98
CA PRO A 59 -11.66 -37.89 14.38
C PRO A 59 -11.11 -38.63 15.59
N GLU A 60 -11.95 -38.83 16.62
CA GLU A 60 -11.59 -39.57 17.84
C GLU A 60 -11.76 -41.08 17.65
N SER A 61 -12.54 -41.52 16.65
CA SER A 61 -12.78 -42.90 16.31
C SER A 61 -13.05 -43.06 14.81
N LYS A 62 -13.10 -44.32 14.33
CA LYS A 62 -13.41 -44.64 12.91
C LYS A 62 -14.83 -44.23 12.49
N THR A 63 -15.72 -44.02 13.43
CA THR A 63 -17.12 -43.62 13.21
C THR A 63 -17.36 -42.12 13.48
N ASP A 64 -16.34 -41.41 13.98
CA ASP A 64 -16.42 -39.96 14.21
C ASP A 64 -16.13 -39.24 12.91
N PHE A 65 -17.16 -38.70 12.31
CA PHE A 65 -17.08 -37.94 11.05
C PHE A 65 -16.79 -36.48 11.31
N VAL A 66 -15.68 -35.98 10.75
CA VAL A 66 -15.32 -34.56 10.71
C VAL A 66 -15.56 -34.06 9.30
N GLU A 67 -16.69 -33.36 9.09
CA GLU A 67 -17.15 -32.92 7.78
C GLU A 67 -16.20 -31.92 7.11
N TYR A 68 -15.65 -31.01 7.90
CA TYR A 68 -14.73 -29.97 7.43
C TYR A 68 -13.38 -30.14 8.12
N ALA A 69 -12.43 -30.74 7.42
CA ALA A 69 -11.10 -31.01 7.91
C ALA A 69 -10.03 -30.39 6.98
N PHE A 70 -9.01 -29.79 7.57
CA PHE A 70 -7.91 -29.18 6.79
C PHE A 70 -7.08 -30.20 6.01
N ASP A 71 -7.11 -31.46 6.38
CA ASP A 71 -6.44 -32.56 5.66
C ASP A 71 -7.24 -33.12 4.47
N SER A 72 -8.32 -32.46 4.08
CA SER A 72 -9.16 -32.81 2.92
C SER A 72 -8.44 -32.70 1.57
N GLY A 73 -7.25 -32.11 1.53
CA GLY A 73 -6.41 -32.01 0.33
C GLY A 73 -6.43 -30.66 -0.39
N LEU A 74 -7.33 -29.73 -0.04
CA LEU A 74 -7.31 -28.38 -0.58
C LEU A 74 -6.12 -27.61 -0.01
N ARG A 75 -5.31 -27.01 -0.89
CA ARG A 75 -4.14 -26.22 -0.51
C ARG A 75 -4.06 -24.94 -1.33
N LEU A 76 -3.70 -23.84 -0.65
CA LEU A 76 -3.48 -22.54 -1.23
C LEU A 76 -2.03 -22.09 -0.99
N ASN A 77 -1.45 -21.41 -1.95
CA ASN A 77 -0.14 -20.78 -1.76
C ASN A 77 -0.29 -19.50 -0.93
N VAL A 78 0.62 -19.32 0.01
CA VAL A 78 0.81 -18.09 0.78
C VAL A 78 2.26 -17.62 0.55
N PRO A 79 2.51 -16.37 0.16
CA PRO A 79 1.51 -15.37 -0.23
C PRO A 79 0.75 -15.74 -1.51
N GLY A 80 -0.49 -15.25 -1.60
CA GLY A 80 -1.33 -15.41 -2.78
C GLY A 80 -2.81 -15.17 -2.47
N ASP A 81 -3.57 -14.95 -3.52
CA ASP A 81 -5.02 -14.83 -3.43
C ASP A 81 -5.69 -16.16 -3.80
N PHE A 82 -6.85 -16.46 -3.20
CA PHE A 82 -7.58 -17.69 -3.52
C PHE A 82 -8.38 -17.58 -4.83
N ASN A 83 -8.70 -16.36 -5.28
CA ASN A 83 -9.54 -16.12 -6.45
C ASN A 83 -8.84 -16.52 -7.77
N SER A 84 -7.50 -16.43 -7.81
CA SER A 84 -6.72 -16.82 -8.98
C SER A 84 -6.22 -18.27 -8.93
N GLN A 85 -6.09 -18.84 -7.73
CA GLN A 85 -5.55 -20.19 -7.55
C GLN A 85 -6.59 -21.30 -7.79
N ILE A 86 -7.88 -20.99 -7.61
CA ILE A 86 -8.98 -21.94 -7.77
C ILE A 86 -9.99 -21.34 -8.74
N PRO A 87 -10.23 -21.95 -9.92
CA PRO A 87 -11.14 -21.40 -10.93
C PRO A 87 -12.56 -21.13 -10.42
N GLU A 88 -13.06 -22.00 -9.53
CA GLU A 88 -14.40 -21.92 -8.92
C GLU A 88 -14.52 -20.72 -7.97
N LEU A 89 -13.41 -20.24 -7.42
CA LEU A 89 -13.36 -19.09 -6.53
C LEU A 89 -13.12 -17.76 -7.24
N LYS A 90 -13.05 -17.74 -8.57
CA LYS A 90 -12.74 -16.53 -9.34
C LYS A 90 -13.61 -15.31 -8.95
N TYR A 91 -14.90 -15.52 -8.68
CA TYR A 91 -15.84 -14.48 -8.29
C TYR A 91 -16.30 -14.62 -6.84
N TYR A 92 -15.67 -15.50 -6.08
CA TYR A 92 -16.05 -15.75 -4.70
C TYR A 92 -15.62 -14.58 -3.81
N GLU A 93 -16.57 -14.09 -3.04
CA GLU A 93 -16.35 -13.22 -1.90
C GLU A 93 -16.95 -13.91 -0.67
N GLY A 94 -16.20 -14.02 0.42
CA GLY A 94 -16.63 -14.75 1.61
C GLY A 94 -15.46 -15.32 2.41
N ASN A 95 -15.78 -16.34 3.20
CA ASN A 95 -14.87 -16.94 4.17
C ASN A 95 -14.02 -18.07 3.57
N VAL A 96 -12.71 -17.97 3.73
CA VAL A 96 -11.76 -19.06 3.48
C VAL A 96 -10.86 -19.23 4.71
N TRP A 97 -10.81 -20.44 5.23
CA TRP A 97 -9.98 -20.80 6.35
C TRP A 97 -8.66 -21.36 5.85
N TYR A 98 -7.56 -20.89 6.41
CA TYR A 98 -6.20 -21.35 6.16
C TYR A 98 -5.64 -22.03 7.39
N GLN A 99 -4.81 -23.06 7.21
CA GLN A 99 -4.14 -23.76 8.29
C GLN A 99 -2.71 -24.13 7.92
N ARG A 100 -1.79 -23.97 8.87
CA ARG A 100 -0.40 -24.37 8.73
C ARG A 100 0.17 -24.87 10.04
N TYR A 101 0.82 -26.02 10.00
CA TYR A 101 1.73 -26.45 11.06
C TYR A 101 3.10 -25.83 10.88
N PHE A 102 3.72 -25.42 11.97
CA PHE A 102 5.11 -25.00 12.02
C PHE A 102 5.75 -25.43 13.33
N THR A 103 7.07 -25.70 13.30
CA THR A 103 7.82 -26.21 14.45
C THR A 103 8.83 -25.16 14.88
N VAL A 104 8.92 -24.91 16.18
CA VAL A 104 9.88 -23.98 16.78
C VAL A 104 10.56 -24.59 18.00
N GLU A 105 11.79 -24.17 18.22
CA GLU A 105 12.49 -24.30 19.51
C GLU A 105 12.27 -22.97 20.24
N LYS A 106 11.24 -22.95 21.10
CA LYS A 106 10.81 -21.70 21.75
C LYS A 106 11.89 -21.21 22.73
N ASN A 107 12.27 -19.94 22.59
CA ASN A 107 13.03 -19.23 23.62
C ASN A 107 12.08 -18.80 24.76
N GLU A 108 12.18 -19.48 25.90
CA GLU A 108 11.30 -19.22 27.05
C GLU A 108 11.54 -17.83 27.71
N GLU A 109 12.71 -17.22 27.47
CA GLU A 109 13.05 -15.89 27.97
C GLU A 109 12.73 -14.77 26.97
N GLY A 110 12.20 -15.12 25.79
CA GLY A 110 11.90 -14.20 24.69
C GLY A 110 10.40 -13.95 24.52
N ARG A 111 10.09 -13.09 23.55
CA ARG A 111 8.72 -12.82 23.09
C ARG A 111 8.53 -13.34 21.68
N GLN A 112 7.35 -13.85 21.39
CA GLN A 112 7.02 -14.49 20.12
C GLN A 112 5.83 -13.79 19.45
N PHE A 113 5.93 -13.63 18.12
CA PHE A 113 4.93 -12.92 17.33
C PHE A 113 4.58 -13.69 16.06
N ILE A 114 3.32 -13.59 15.65
CA ILE A 114 2.89 -13.93 14.29
C ILE A 114 2.63 -12.61 13.55
N TYR A 115 3.30 -12.44 12.42
CA TYR A 115 3.20 -11.24 11.59
C TYR A 115 2.65 -11.60 10.21
N PHE A 116 1.78 -10.73 9.68
CA PHE A 116 1.26 -10.80 8.32
C PHE A 116 1.53 -9.49 7.60
N GLY A 117 2.11 -9.54 6.40
CA GLY A 117 2.32 -8.38 5.55
C GLY A 117 1.02 -7.79 4.99
N ALA A 118 0.02 -8.62 4.71
CA ALA A 118 -1.37 -8.24 4.45
C ALA A 118 -2.27 -9.48 4.33
N VAL A 119 -3.52 -9.32 4.77
CA VAL A 119 -4.62 -10.30 4.56
C VAL A 119 -5.85 -9.54 4.06
N ASN A 120 -6.36 -9.86 2.89
CA ASN A 120 -7.48 -9.13 2.31
C ASN A 120 -8.80 -9.88 2.50
N TYR A 121 -9.83 -9.35 3.17
CA TYR A 121 -9.92 -8.00 3.73
C TYR A 121 -9.91 -8.02 5.26
N LYS A 122 -10.61 -8.98 5.89
CA LYS A 122 -10.64 -9.23 7.34
C LYS A 122 -9.89 -10.49 7.65
N ALA A 123 -9.16 -10.48 8.75
CA ALA A 123 -8.48 -11.64 9.31
C ALA A 123 -8.93 -11.89 10.76
N ALA A 124 -9.11 -13.15 11.11
CA ALA A 124 -9.11 -13.61 12.49
C ALA A 124 -8.10 -14.76 12.61
N VAL A 125 -7.30 -14.76 13.65
CA VAL A 125 -6.13 -15.63 13.78
C VAL A 125 -6.21 -16.42 15.08
N TRP A 126 -5.96 -17.73 14.99
CA TRP A 126 -5.86 -18.66 16.13
C TRP A 126 -4.52 -19.37 16.09
N LEU A 127 -3.92 -19.53 17.25
CA LEU A 127 -2.75 -20.39 17.45
C LEU A 127 -3.09 -21.45 18.48
N ASN A 128 -2.88 -22.72 18.12
CA ASN A 128 -3.20 -23.87 18.99
C ASN A 128 -4.66 -23.88 19.50
N GLY A 129 -5.60 -23.39 18.67
CA GLY A 129 -7.04 -23.28 18.99
C GLY A 129 -7.45 -22.07 19.84
N ILE A 130 -6.50 -21.21 20.21
CA ILE A 130 -6.74 -19.98 20.98
C ILE A 130 -6.73 -18.78 20.04
N GLU A 131 -7.79 -17.93 20.07
CA GLU A 131 -7.83 -16.72 19.28
C GLU A 131 -6.77 -15.72 19.76
N VAL A 132 -5.91 -15.25 18.84
CA VAL A 132 -4.83 -14.31 19.15
C VAL A 132 -5.18 -12.88 18.72
N GLY A 133 -6.12 -12.71 17.80
CA GLY A 133 -6.62 -11.41 17.43
C GLY A 133 -7.27 -11.34 16.05
N ARG A 134 -7.72 -10.12 15.71
CA ARG A 134 -8.40 -9.80 14.45
C ARG A 134 -7.85 -8.52 13.85
N HIS A 135 -7.86 -8.43 12.52
CA HIS A 135 -7.46 -7.24 11.77
C HIS A 135 -8.43 -6.96 10.62
N GLU A 136 -8.61 -5.69 10.29
CA GLU A 136 -9.38 -5.22 9.14
C GLU A 136 -8.55 -4.24 8.32
N GLY A 137 -8.40 -4.53 7.02
CA GLY A 137 -7.60 -3.75 6.09
C GLY A 137 -6.76 -4.67 5.20
N GLY A 138 -7.01 -4.64 3.88
CA GLY A 138 -6.49 -5.65 2.95
C GLY A 138 -5.05 -5.44 2.48
N PHE A 139 -4.38 -4.33 2.87
CA PHE A 139 -3.15 -3.88 2.21
C PHE A 139 -2.06 -3.43 3.16
N THR A 140 -2.27 -3.57 4.46
CA THR A 140 -1.36 -3.11 5.51
C THR A 140 -0.96 -4.26 6.42
N PRO A 141 0.23 -4.19 7.05
CA PRO A 141 0.71 -5.25 7.92
C PRO A 141 0.08 -5.19 9.31
N PHE A 142 0.06 -6.35 9.97
CA PHE A 142 -0.33 -6.48 11.37
C PHE A 142 0.38 -7.65 12.02
N GLN A 143 0.37 -7.68 13.37
CA GLN A 143 0.95 -8.77 14.13
C GLN A 143 0.17 -9.03 15.41
N PHE A 144 0.38 -10.22 15.98
CA PHE A 144 -0.10 -10.60 17.29
C PHE A 144 1.03 -11.21 18.11
N GLU A 145 1.13 -10.83 19.38
CA GLU A 145 2.00 -11.49 20.32
C GLU A 145 1.39 -12.84 20.73
N VAL A 146 2.20 -13.89 20.69
CA VAL A 146 1.77 -15.27 20.95
C VAL A 146 2.63 -15.95 22.01
N THR A 147 3.40 -15.19 22.78
CA THR A 147 4.37 -15.66 23.78
C THR A 147 3.80 -16.72 24.73
N ASP A 148 2.60 -16.47 25.27
CA ASP A 148 1.95 -17.37 26.22
C ASP A 148 1.22 -18.56 25.55
N ILE A 149 1.13 -18.57 24.21
CA ILE A 149 0.31 -19.55 23.46
C ILE A 149 1.18 -20.51 22.65
N VAL A 150 2.29 -20.01 22.10
CA VAL A 150 3.23 -20.83 21.31
C VAL A 150 3.88 -21.88 22.19
N LYS A 151 4.00 -23.10 21.65
CA LYS A 151 4.60 -24.25 22.34
C LYS A 151 5.95 -24.58 21.72
N ASN A 152 6.84 -25.14 22.54
CA ASN A 152 8.02 -25.81 22.00
C ASN A 152 7.60 -27.02 21.14
N GLY A 153 8.16 -27.15 19.96
CA GLY A 153 7.76 -28.19 19.00
C GLY A 153 6.70 -27.68 18.00
N GLU A 154 5.76 -28.56 17.64
CA GLU A 154 4.76 -28.27 16.61
C GLU A 154 3.62 -27.33 17.12
N ASN A 155 3.29 -26.35 16.33
CA ASN A 155 2.21 -25.40 16.55
C ASN A 155 1.24 -25.42 15.37
N ASP A 156 -0.04 -25.22 15.65
CA ASP A 156 -1.13 -25.16 14.67
C ASP A 156 -1.66 -23.74 14.54
N LEU A 157 -1.38 -23.11 13.40
CA LEU A 157 -1.81 -21.75 13.07
C LEU A 157 -3.00 -21.81 12.12
N VAL A 158 -4.12 -21.23 12.53
CA VAL A 158 -5.34 -21.14 11.74
C VAL A 158 -5.70 -19.68 11.51
N VAL A 159 -6.05 -19.33 10.27
CA VAL A 159 -6.45 -17.98 9.86
C VAL A 159 -7.77 -18.04 9.09
N LEU A 160 -8.78 -17.35 9.58
CA LEU A 160 -9.97 -17.03 8.80
C LEU A 160 -9.72 -15.76 8.00
N VAL A 161 -9.89 -15.85 6.69
CA VAL A 161 -9.86 -14.73 5.76
C VAL A 161 -11.25 -14.50 5.22
N ASN A 162 -11.72 -13.26 5.26
CA ASN A 162 -12.99 -12.86 4.66
C ASN A 162 -12.78 -11.64 3.77
N ASN A 163 -13.14 -11.75 2.47
CA ASN A 163 -13.04 -10.66 1.52
C ASN A 163 -14.40 -10.06 1.11
N ASP A 164 -15.45 -10.27 1.91
CA ASP A 164 -16.73 -9.60 1.67
C ASP A 164 -16.56 -8.08 1.68
N ARG A 165 -17.17 -7.42 0.70
CA ARG A 165 -17.20 -5.96 0.62
C ARG A 165 -18.07 -5.38 1.75
N GLN A 166 -17.56 -4.34 2.38
CA GLN A 166 -18.21 -3.71 3.52
C GLN A 166 -18.75 -2.33 3.15
N VAL A 167 -19.95 -1.97 3.63
CA VAL A 167 -20.53 -0.63 3.43
C VAL A 167 -19.67 0.45 4.08
N ASP A 168 -19.11 0.12 5.25
CA ASP A 168 -18.20 0.97 6.02
C ASP A 168 -16.72 0.60 5.78
N GLY A 169 -16.44 -0.10 4.67
CA GLY A 169 -15.09 -0.52 4.29
C GLY A 169 -14.24 0.60 3.68
N ILE A 170 -12.92 0.40 3.73
CA ILE A 170 -11.93 1.15 2.98
C ILE A 170 -11.05 0.12 2.24
N PRO A 171 -11.28 -0.09 0.91
CA PRO A 171 -12.19 0.62 0.00
C PRO A 171 -13.68 0.36 0.27
N ALA A 172 -14.53 1.21 -0.31
CA ALA A 172 -15.99 1.07 -0.24
C ALA A 172 -16.52 -0.14 -1.04
N MET A 173 -17.86 -0.35 -1.02
CA MET A 173 -18.52 -1.46 -1.73
C MET A 173 -18.16 -1.58 -3.20
N ASN A 174 -18.07 -0.45 -3.91
CA ASN A 174 -17.83 -0.40 -5.35
C ASN A 174 -16.45 0.18 -5.63
N PHE A 175 -15.54 -0.65 -6.10
CA PHE A 175 -14.21 -0.23 -6.55
C PHE A 175 -13.84 -0.93 -7.88
N ASP A 176 -13.00 -0.28 -8.69
CA ASP A 176 -12.71 -0.66 -10.08
C ASP A 176 -11.47 -1.54 -10.21
N TRP A 177 -11.26 -2.47 -9.26
CA TRP A 177 -10.24 -3.52 -9.34
C TRP A 177 -10.73 -4.83 -8.76
N TRP A 178 -10.01 -5.94 -9.02
CA TRP A 178 -10.43 -7.26 -8.53
C TRP A 178 -10.25 -7.39 -7.02
N ASN A 179 -11.25 -7.94 -6.35
CA ASN A 179 -11.23 -8.15 -4.91
C ASN A 179 -10.53 -9.46 -4.55
N TYR A 180 -9.23 -9.49 -4.75
CA TYR A 180 -8.39 -10.65 -4.45
C TYR A 180 -8.34 -10.94 -2.94
N GLY A 181 -9.05 -11.99 -2.49
CA GLY A 181 -9.05 -12.44 -1.09
C GLY A 181 -7.92 -13.41 -0.80
N GLY A 182 -7.35 -13.35 0.40
CA GLY A 182 -6.30 -14.28 0.82
C GLY A 182 -5.25 -13.67 1.73
N ILE A 183 -4.28 -14.47 2.13
CA ILE A 183 -3.02 -14.04 2.75
C ILE A 183 -2.10 -13.62 1.60
N THR A 184 -2.18 -12.34 1.22
CA THR A 184 -1.63 -11.85 -0.06
C THR A 184 -0.18 -11.42 0.03
N ARG A 185 0.39 -11.34 1.23
CA ARG A 185 1.80 -11.01 1.48
C ARG A 185 2.41 -11.97 2.47
N ASP A 186 3.71 -11.84 2.69
CA ASP A 186 4.47 -12.75 3.55
C ASP A 186 3.89 -12.87 4.95
N ALA A 187 3.94 -14.07 5.50
CA ALA A 187 3.65 -14.37 6.88
C ALA A 187 4.93 -14.82 7.61
N PHE A 188 5.12 -14.35 8.84
CA PHE A 188 6.31 -14.69 9.65
C PHE A 188 5.92 -15.14 11.05
N TYR A 189 6.70 -16.07 11.58
CA TYR A 189 6.92 -16.23 13.02
C TYR A 189 8.20 -15.49 13.37
N ILE A 190 8.14 -14.65 14.40
CA ILE A 190 9.28 -13.83 14.81
C ILE A 190 9.52 -14.03 16.30
N GLU A 191 10.76 -14.26 16.67
CA GLU A 191 11.21 -14.38 18.04
C GLU A 191 12.13 -13.22 18.40
N THR A 192 11.96 -12.66 19.59
CA THR A 192 12.73 -11.50 20.07
C THR A 192 13.12 -11.71 21.52
N PRO A 193 14.18 -11.04 22.02
CA PRO A 193 14.38 -10.85 23.45
C PRO A 193 13.17 -10.14 24.10
N ASN A 194 13.08 -10.17 25.42
CA ASN A 194 12.03 -9.43 26.16
C ASN A 194 12.01 -7.94 25.86
N THR A 195 13.19 -7.34 25.71
CA THR A 195 13.32 -5.97 25.21
C THR A 195 13.89 -6.02 23.80
N TYR A 196 13.14 -5.47 22.84
CA TYR A 196 13.52 -5.51 21.43
C TYR A 196 13.24 -4.18 20.72
N ILE A 197 13.91 -3.96 19.58
CA ILE A 197 13.67 -2.83 18.72
C ILE A 197 12.35 -3.07 17.97
N SER A 198 11.29 -2.33 18.33
CA SER A 198 9.96 -2.45 17.70
C SER A 198 9.82 -1.53 16.50
N ASP A 199 10.41 -0.33 16.57
CA ASP A 199 10.32 0.69 15.54
C ASP A 199 11.59 1.52 15.44
N TYR A 200 11.86 2.11 14.26
CA TYR A 200 12.93 3.08 14.06
C TYR A 200 12.62 4.03 12.90
N LYS A 201 13.20 5.22 12.96
CA LYS A 201 13.22 6.20 11.89
C LYS A 201 14.66 6.69 11.73
N ILE A 202 15.25 6.53 10.53
CA ILE A 202 16.60 6.99 10.20
C ILE A 202 16.56 7.67 8.84
N GLN A 203 16.64 9.00 8.83
CA GLN A 203 16.45 9.81 7.64
C GLN A 203 17.31 11.06 7.71
N LEU A 204 17.40 11.84 6.63
CA LEU A 204 17.86 13.21 6.74
C LEU A 204 16.88 14.04 7.57
N LYS A 205 17.42 14.88 8.46
CA LYS A 205 16.64 15.90 9.15
C LYS A 205 15.94 16.76 8.11
N LYS A 206 14.67 17.10 8.37
CA LYS A 206 13.90 17.99 7.51
C LYS A 206 14.71 19.25 7.18
N ASP A 207 14.69 19.64 5.92
CA ASP A 207 15.40 20.83 5.38
C ASP A 207 16.93 20.80 5.54
N CYS A 208 17.53 19.64 5.86
CA CYS A 208 18.96 19.42 5.99
C CYS A 208 19.48 18.34 5.05
N LYS A 209 20.73 18.51 4.55
CA LYS A 209 21.39 17.51 3.68
C LYS A 209 22.61 16.86 4.34
N ASP A 210 22.99 17.32 5.52
CA ASP A 210 24.21 16.95 6.24
C ASP A 210 23.96 16.53 7.70
N VAL A 211 22.68 16.29 8.06
CA VAL A 211 22.28 15.76 9.37
C VAL A 211 21.34 14.58 9.18
N ILE A 212 21.78 13.41 9.62
CA ILE A 212 20.92 12.24 9.75
C ILE A 212 20.28 12.30 11.13
N SER A 213 18.95 12.17 11.18
CA SER A 213 18.18 12.23 12.43
C SER A 213 17.13 11.13 12.49
N GLY A 214 16.67 10.87 13.69
CA GLY A 214 15.61 9.90 13.88
C GLY A 214 15.47 9.43 15.31
N TYR A 215 14.87 8.28 15.44
CA TYR A 215 14.70 7.59 16.72
C TYR A 215 14.78 6.08 16.55
N VAL A 216 15.03 5.39 17.64
CA VAL A 216 14.82 3.95 17.79
C VAL A 216 13.89 3.74 18.97
N GLN A 217 12.85 2.94 18.79
CA GLN A 217 11.87 2.58 19.81
C GLN A 217 12.14 1.16 20.28
N LEU A 218 12.34 1.01 21.58
CA LEU A 218 12.33 -0.30 22.25
C LEU A 218 10.94 -0.60 22.80
N ASP A 219 10.52 -1.85 22.73
CA ASP A 219 9.38 -2.41 23.43
C ASP A 219 9.87 -3.45 24.45
N GLY A 220 9.27 -3.50 25.65
CA GLY A 220 9.67 -4.35 26.78
C GLY A 220 10.07 -3.57 28.01
N THR A 221 10.98 -4.10 28.84
CA THR A 221 11.40 -3.46 30.08
C THR A 221 12.26 -2.22 29.87
N THR A 222 11.94 -1.16 30.61
CA THR A 222 12.51 0.20 30.46
C THR A 222 13.73 0.48 31.34
N THR A 223 14.60 -0.51 31.59
CA THR A 223 15.93 -0.20 32.17
C THR A 223 16.76 0.54 31.13
N PRO A 224 17.70 1.45 31.54
CA PRO A 224 18.53 2.16 30.59
C PRO A 224 19.23 1.19 29.62
N ASN A 225 18.76 1.14 28.38
CA ASN A 225 19.30 0.28 27.34
C ASN A 225 20.08 1.14 26.34
N GLU A 226 21.30 0.73 26.07
CA GLU A 226 22.13 1.33 25.04
C GLU A 226 21.73 0.76 23.68
N ILE A 227 21.62 1.65 22.69
CA ILE A 227 21.36 1.30 21.30
C ILE A 227 22.56 1.75 20.47
N GLU A 228 23.05 0.88 19.63
CA GLU A 228 24.10 1.20 18.67
C GLU A 228 23.53 1.37 17.27
N ILE A 229 23.90 2.46 16.59
CA ILE A 229 23.57 2.72 15.19
C ILE A 229 24.86 2.72 14.38
N LEU A 230 24.94 1.85 13.38
CA LEU A 230 26.11 1.69 12.53
C LEU A 230 25.72 1.96 11.08
N ILE A 231 26.48 2.86 10.43
CA ILE A 231 26.45 3.08 8.98
C ILE A 231 27.91 3.17 8.52
N PRO A 232 28.56 2.02 8.25
CA PRO A 232 30.02 1.95 8.07
C PRO A 232 30.55 2.85 6.95
N GLU A 233 29.87 2.91 5.81
CA GLU A 233 30.26 3.76 4.67
C GLU A 233 30.30 5.27 5.01
N LEU A 234 29.57 5.69 6.05
CA LEU A 234 29.57 7.08 6.54
C LEU A 234 30.44 7.28 7.79
N ASN A 235 31.17 6.23 8.21
CA ASN A 235 31.95 6.20 9.46
C ASN A 235 31.09 6.55 10.71
N ILE A 236 29.80 6.12 10.70
CA ILE A 236 28.90 6.31 11.82
C ILE A 236 28.90 5.06 12.70
N TYR A 237 29.32 5.26 13.96
CA TYR A 237 29.28 4.28 15.05
C TYR A 237 28.77 5.02 16.28
N LYS A 238 27.44 5.10 16.45
CA LYS A 238 26.80 5.94 17.46
C LYS A 238 26.10 5.10 18.50
N LYS A 239 26.47 5.33 19.79
CA LYS A 239 25.79 4.79 20.96
C LYS A 239 24.86 5.85 21.53
N ILE A 240 23.65 5.44 21.85
CA ILE A 240 22.58 6.29 22.40
C ILE A 240 21.81 5.53 23.48
N ALA A 241 21.38 6.23 24.52
CA ALA A 241 20.55 5.64 25.56
C ALA A 241 19.07 5.89 25.29
N ALA A 242 18.25 4.87 25.46
CA ALA A 242 16.80 5.03 25.45
C ALA A 242 16.35 5.72 26.75
N ASN A 243 15.31 6.56 26.64
CA ASN A 243 14.65 7.16 27.80
C ASN A 243 13.71 6.16 28.50
N GLU A 244 13.02 6.60 29.55
CA GLU A 244 12.08 5.77 30.34
C GLU A 244 10.91 5.21 29.50
N LYS A 245 10.62 5.78 28.32
CA LYS A 245 9.61 5.29 27.37
C LYS A 245 10.17 4.35 26.32
N GLY A 246 11.44 3.95 26.45
CA GLY A 246 12.11 3.12 25.46
C GLY A 246 12.50 3.85 24.17
N ILE A 247 12.47 5.19 24.12
CA ILE A 247 12.77 5.98 22.93
C ILE A 247 14.17 6.55 23.01
N ALA A 248 15.00 6.27 22.03
CA ALA A 248 16.31 6.91 21.83
C ALA A 248 16.26 7.79 20.59
N THR A 249 16.40 9.11 20.75
CA THR A 249 16.44 10.07 19.64
C THR A 249 17.88 10.47 19.34
N PHE A 250 18.18 10.80 18.09
CA PHE A 250 19.53 11.19 17.68
C PHE A 250 19.56 12.19 16.52
N GLU A 251 20.64 12.95 16.47
CA GLU A 251 21.07 13.76 15.34
C GLU A 251 22.59 13.51 15.13
N ILE A 252 22.97 13.21 13.89
CA ILE A 252 24.35 12.88 13.51
C ILE A 252 24.74 13.69 12.29
N LYS A 253 25.80 14.49 12.39
CA LYS A 253 26.38 15.16 11.21
C LYS A 253 27.01 14.13 10.30
N ALA A 254 26.57 14.10 9.05
CA ALA A 254 27.07 13.22 8.01
C ALA A 254 26.83 13.85 6.64
N LYS A 255 27.64 13.47 5.67
CA LYS A 255 27.48 13.94 4.27
C LYS A 255 27.23 12.73 3.36
N PRO A 256 26.03 12.12 3.40
CA PRO A 256 25.73 11.01 2.52
C PRO A 256 25.68 11.46 1.06
N GLN A 257 26.07 10.58 0.13
CA GLN A 257 25.68 10.72 -1.25
C GLN A 257 24.16 10.56 -1.29
N LEU A 258 23.47 11.58 -1.78
CA LEU A 258 22.00 11.62 -1.76
C LEU A 258 21.41 10.65 -2.80
N TRP A 259 20.36 9.99 -2.41
CA TRP A 259 19.56 9.15 -3.30
C TRP A 259 18.91 9.97 -4.42
N LEU A 260 19.02 9.50 -5.65
CA LEU A 260 18.42 10.07 -6.85
C LEU A 260 17.93 8.93 -7.76
N PRO A 261 16.90 9.13 -8.61
CA PRO A 261 16.45 8.14 -9.57
C PRO A 261 17.54 7.62 -10.51
N GLU A 262 18.49 8.46 -10.89
CA GLU A 262 19.62 8.13 -11.78
C GLU A 262 20.75 7.42 -11.03
N THR A 263 20.89 7.67 -9.73
CA THR A 263 21.93 7.12 -8.86
C THR A 263 21.35 6.78 -7.49
N PRO A 264 20.59 5.66 -7.38
CA PRO A 264 19.88 5.29 -6.16
C PRO A 264 20.83 4.74 -5.09
N LYS A 265 21.61 5.63 -4.47
CA LYS A 265 22.57 5.24 -3.44
C LYS A 265 21.86 4.77 -2.18
N MET A 266 22.14 3.54 -1.80
CA MET A 266 21.70 2.90 -0.56
C MET A 266 22.89 2.66 0.37
N TYR A 267 22.65 2.71 1.68
CA TYR A 267 23.62 2.45 2.74
C TYR A 267 23.17 1.30 3.60
N ASP A 268 24.06 0.39 3.93
CA ASP A 268 23.80 -0.64 4.93
C ASP A 268 23.76 0.00 6.31
N VAL A 269 22.65 -0.21 7.01
CA VAL A 269 22.40 0.29 8.35
C VAL A 269 22.16 -0.89 9.28
N LYS A 270 22.85 -0.86 10.43
CA LYS A 270 22.66 -1.85 11.49
C LYS A 270 22.28 -1.15 12.78
N ILE A 271 21.21 -1.63 13.45
CA ILE A 271 20.74 -1.15 14.73
C ILE A 271 20.84 -2.30 15.71
N ILE A 272 21.49 -2.08 16.85
CA ILE A 272 21.77 -3.12 17.83
C ILE A 272 21.29 -2.67 19.20
N ASN A 273 20.53 -3.52 19.87
CA ASN A 273 20.24 -3.44 21.30
C ASN A 273 20.53 -4.81 21.92
N ASN A 274 21.66 -4.93 22.59
CA ASN A 274 22.15 -6.23 23.10
C ASN A 274 22.20 -7.29 21.97
N GLU A 275 21.45 -8.38 22.12
CA GLU A 275 21.36 -9.46 21.13
C GLU A 275 20.34 -9.17 20.01
N ASN A 276 19.52 -8.15 20.16
CA ASN A 276 18.53 -7.79 19.14
C ASN A 276 19.16 -6.92 18.05
N VAL A 277 19.24 -7.45 16.85
CA VAL A 277 19.85 -6.80 15.69
C VAL A 277 18.85 -6.61 14.59
N ILE A 278 18.83 -5.41 14.02
CA ILE A 278 18.09 -5.11 12.79
C ILE A 278 19.08 -4.65 11.72
N GLN A 279 18.93 -5.18 10.53
CA GLN A 279 19.66 -4.76 9.34
C GLN A 279 18.71 -4.16 8.32
N ASP A 280 19.09 -3.04 7.71
CA ASP A 280 18.29 -2.43 6.64
C ASP A 280 19.22 -1.74 5.64
N LYS A 281 18.71 -1.47 4.44
CA LYS A 281 19.36 -0.60 3.44
C LYS A 281 18.55 0.68 3.31
N LEU A 282 19.16 1.81 3.53
CA LEU A 282 18.50 3.12 3.53
C LEU A 282 19.15 4.09 2.54
N GLY A 283 18.32 4.77 1.77
CA GLY A 283 18.71 5.94 0.99
C GLY A 283 18.47 7.23 1.78
N PHE A 284 19.22 8.29 1.45
CA PHE A 284 19.05 9.60 2.06
C PHE A 284 18.71 10.64 1.00
N ARG A 285 17.62 11.38 1.19
CA ARG A 285 17.20 12.45 0.28
C ARG A 285 16.38 13.51 1.03
N THR A 286 16.27 14.71 0.44
CA THR A 286 15.26 15.72 0.82
C THR A 286 14.19 15.83 -0.26
N ILE A 287 12.95 16.08 0.14
CA ILE A 287 11.83 16.38 -0.75
C ILE A 287 11.03 17.53 -0.15
N GLU A 288 10.72 18.53 -0.96
CA GLU A 288 10.01 19.73 -0.52
C GLU A 288 9.24 20.36 -1.68
N THR A 289 8.28 21.21 -1.38
CA THR A 289 7.63 22.06 -2.39
C THR A 289 8.16 23.48 -2.28
N LYS A 290 8.39 24.14 -3.42
CA LYS A 290 8.69 25.57 -3.50
C LYS A 290 7.88 26.22 -4.62
N GLY A 291 6.84 26.96 -4.23
CA GLY A 291 5.83 27.39 -5.18
C GLY A 291 5.24 26.21 -5.92
N SER A 292 5.20 26.27 -7.22
CA SER A 292 4.66 25.21 -8.09
C SER A 292 5.62 24.05 -8.38
N ASN A 293 6.79 24.00 -7.75
CA ASN A 293 7.77 22.95 -8.00
C ASN A 293 7.87 21.96 -6.84
N ILE A 294 8.16 20.71 -7.18
CA ILE A 294 8.73 19.72 -6.24
C ILE A 294 10.24 19.75 -6.41
N LEU A 295 10.95 19.85 -5.29
CA LEU A 295 12.41 19.82 -5.25
C LEU A 295 12.88 18.51 -4.63
N LEU A 296 13.62 17.71 -5.39
CA LEU A 296 14.36 16.56 -4.88
C LEU A 296 15.82 17.02 -4.64
N ASN A 297 16.28 16.91 -3.42
CA ASN A 297 17.63 17.36 -3.01
C ASN A 297 17.88 18.83 -3.37
N GLY A 298 16.83 19.67 -3.30
CA GLY A 298 16.86 21.10 -3.60
C GLY A 298 16.89 21.44 -5.09
N LYS A 299 16.67 20.48 -5.99
CA LYS A 299 16.57 20.70 -7.44
C LYS A 299 15.18 20.37 -7.95
N PRO A 300 14.58 21.21 -8.84
CA PRO A 300 13.31 20.89 -9.45
C PRO A 300 13.36 19.56 -10.22
N ILE A 301 12.29 18.78 -10.11
CA ILE A 301 12.17 17.49 -10.80
C ILE A 301 10.83 17.40 -11.52
N PHE A 302 10.84 16.81 -12.74
CA PHE A 302 9.62 16.44 -13.44
C PHE A 302 9.33 14.95 -13.23
N LEU A 303 8.12 14.62 -12.77
CA LEU A 303 7.70 13.27 -12.47
C LEU A 303 7.19 12.58 -13.74
N LYS A 304 8.02 11.73 -14.33
CA LYS A 304 7.71 10.85 -15.46
C LYS A 304 7.05 9.60 -14.92
N GLY A 305 5.71 9.60 -14.82
CA GLY A 305 4.97 8.65 -14.02
C GLY A 305 4.22 7.57 -14.79
N ILE A 306 3.80 6.54 -14.08
CA ILE A 306 2.83 5.53 -14.51
C ILE A 306 2.08 5.01 -13.29
N ASN A 307 0.78 4.71 -13.45
CA ASN A 307 0.02 3.99 -12.43
C ASN A 307 0.12 2.49 -12.66
N PHE A 308 0.06 1.69 -11.60
CA PHE A 308 -0.12 0.25 -11.70
C PHE A 308 -0.83 -0.33 -10.48
N HIS A 309 -1.61 -1.39 -10.69
CA HIS A 309 -2.13 -2.25 -9.63
C HIS A 309 -1.10 -3.32 -9.25
N GLU A 310 -1.17 -3.83 -8.02
CA GLU A 310 -0.40 -4.99 -7.53
C GLU A 310 -0.97 -6.29 -8.13
N GLU A 311 -0.91 -6.39 -9.46
CA GLU A 311 -1.51 -7.47 -10.21
C GLU A 311 -0.58 -7.88 -11.36
N ILE A 312 -0.49 -9.19 -11.59
CA ILE A 312 0.17 -9.77 -12.76
C ILE A 312 -0.91 -10.32 -13.69
N PRO A 313 -1.32 -9.57 -14.72
CA PRO A 313 -2.42 -9.98 -15.59
C PRO A 313 -2.12 -11.27 -16.34
N GLN A 314 -0.86 -11.55 -16.66
CA GLN A 314 -0.44 -12.77 -17.36
C GLN A 314 -0.68 -14.05 -16.56
N TYR A 315 -0.68 -13.97 -15.22
CA TYR A 315 -0.92 -15.09 -14.29
C TYR A 315 -2.27 -15.03 -13.61
N LEU A 316 -3.00 -13.93 -13.80
CA LEU A 316 -4.33 -13.70 -13.24
C LEU A 316 -4.37 -13.67 -11.71
N GLY A 317 -3.48 -12.93 -11.05
CA GLY A 317 -3.48 -12.83 -9.59
C GLY A 317 -2.67 -11.66 -9.05
N ARG A 318 -2.60 -11.58 -7.72
CA ARG A 318 -1.77 -10.61 -7.01
C ARG A 318 -0.29 -10.81 -7.33
N ALA A 319 0.42 -9.70 -7.50
CA ALA A 319 1.88 -9.69 -7.49
C ALA A 319 2.37 -9.91 -6.05
N CYS A 320 2.97 -11.06 -5.77
CA CYS A 320 3.33 -11.46 -4.42
C CYS A 320 4.79 -11.92 -4.25
N SER A 321 5.57 -11.98 -5.33
CA SER A 321 6.96 -12.41 -5.33
C SER A 321 7.92 -11.32 -5.80
N ASP A 322 9.22 -11.52 -5.54
CA ASP A 322 10.29 -10.65 -6.08
C ASP A 322 10.32 -10.68 -7.61
N ALA A 323 9.99 -11.83 -8.23
CA ALA A 323 9.90 -11.95 -9.69
C ALA A 323 8.76 -11.09 -10.26
N ASP A 324 7.61 -11.05 -9.59
CA ASP A 324 6.47 -10.21 -9.97
C ASP A 324 6.83 -8.72 -9.84
N ALA A 325 7.45 -8.34 -8.73
CA ALA A 325 7.92 -6.97 -8.51
C ALA A 325 8.92 -6.56 -9.60
N ALA A 326 9.89 -7.41 -9.91
CA ALA A 326 10.88 -7.17 -10.96
C ALA A 326 10.24 -7.01 -12.33
N MET A 327 9.21 -7.81 -12.65
CA MET A 327 8.49 -7.70 -13.93
C MET A 327 7.79 -6.33 -14.05
N ILE A 328 7.01 -5.93 -13.03
CA ILE A 328 6.31 -4.63 -13.03
C ILE A 328 7.33 -3.49 -13.15
N LEU A 329 8.34 -3.46 -12.28
CA LEU A 329 9.29 -2.36 -12.21
C LEU A 329 10.21 -2.28 -13.44
N SER A 330 10.50 -3.41 -14.09
CA SER A 330 11.25 -3.43 -15.35
C SER A 330 10.47 -2.74 -16.48
N GLU A 331 9.15 -2.93 -16.56
CA GLU A 331 8.31 -2.23 -17.53
C GLU A 331 8.17 -0.73 -17.21
N VAL A 332 8.09 -0.37 -15.93
CA VAL A 332 8.16 1.04 -15.48
C VAL A 332 9.46 1.71 -15.97
N LYS A 333 10.60 1.07 -15.78
CA LYS A 333 11.91 1.58 -16.26
C LYS A 333 12.00 1.56 -17.79
N ALA A 334 11.50 0.53 -18.45
CA ALA A 334 11.50 0.41 -19.92
C ALA A 334 10.69 1.53 -20.59
N LEU A 335 9.60 1.97 -19.95
CA LEU A 335 8.80 3.11 -20.41
C LEU A 335 9.56 4.45 -20.28
N GLY A 336 10.59 4.52 -19.44
CA GLY A 336 11.38 5.73 -19.17
C GLY A 336 10.90 6.51 -17.94
N CYS A 337 10.12 5.88 -17.06
CA CYS A 337 9.63 6.49 -15.83
C CYS A 337 10.73 6.63 -14.77
N ASN A 338 10.65 7.71 -13.99
CA ASN A 338 11.36 7.92 -12.73
C ASN A 338 10.42 7.92 -11.52
N PHE A 339 9.12 7.76 -11.77
CA PHE A 339 8.06 7.88 -10.78
C PHE A 339 6.95 6.86 -11.07
N ALA A 340 6.31 6.37 -10.02
CA ALA A 340 5.12 5.54 -10.14
C ALA A 340 4.10 5.89 -9.04
N ARG A 341 2.81 5.82 -9.38
CA ARG A 341 1.74 5.87 -8.40
C ARG A 341 1.22 4.45 -8.19
N THR A 342 1.32 4.00 -6.95
CA THR A 342 0.88 2.67 -6.52
C THR A 342 -0.61 2.69 -6.21
N ALA A 343 -1.41 2.69 -7.27
CA ALA A 343 -2.86 2.83 -7.18
C ALA A 343 -3.53 1.51 -6.78
N HIS A 344 -4.55 1.54 -5.95
CA HIS A 344 -5.07 2.66 -5.11
C HIS A 344 -4.88 2.32 -3.62
N TYR A 345 -3.84 1.59 -3.28
CA TYR A 345 -3.57 1.02 -1.97
C TYR A 345 -2.07 0.79 -1.73
N PRO A 346 -1.63 0.67 -0.48
CA PRO A 346 -0.25 0.35 -0.17
C PRO A 346 0.19 -0.93 -0.87
N GLN A 347 1.33 -0.89 -1.55
CA GLN A 347 1.87 -2.03 -2.29
C GLN A 347 2.70 -2.94 -1.40
N ASN A 348 3.11 -4.10 -1.93
CA ASN A 348 3.97 -5.04 -1.24
C ASN A 348 5.32 -4.38 -0.88
N GLU A 349 5.79 -4.57 0.35
CA GLU A 349 7.06 -4.02 0.82
C GLU A 349 8.25 -4.46 -0.06
N ARG A 350 8.24 -5.70 -0.59
CA ARG A 350 9.26 -6.20 -1.53
C ARG A 350 9.35 -5.34 -2.79
N LEU A 351 8.19 -4.96 -3.35
CA LEU A 351 8.13 -4.09 -4.52
C LEU A 351 8.66 -2.70 -4.21
N LEU A 352 8.29 -2.12 -3.07
CA LEU A 352 8.75 -0.78 -2.68
C LEU A 352 10.26 -0.73 -2.44
N ARG A 353 10.85 -1.75 -1.80
CA ARG A 353 12.30 -1.89 -1.60
C ARG A 353 13.03 -2.03 -2.93
N MET A 354 12.53 -2.87 -3.83
CA MET A 354 13.11 -3.03 -5.18
C MET A 354 12.99 -1.73 -5.99
N ALA A 355 11.86 -1.02 -5.91
CA ALA A 355 11.68 0.28 -6.56
C ALA A 355 12.68 1.32 -6.04
N GLU A 356 13.01 1.30 -4.74
CA GLU A 356 14.02 2.16 -4.13
C GLU A 356 15.42 1.89 -4.72
N GLU A 357 15.80 0.62 -4.83
CA GLU A 357 17.07 0.19 -5.43
C GLU A 357 17.15 0.50 -6.94
N MET A 358 16.00 0.45 -7.64
CA MET A 358 15.91 0.77 -9.07
C MET A 358 15.77 2.27 -9.38
N GLY A 359 15.67 3.14 -8.37
CA GLY A 359 15.55 4.58 -8.56
C GLY A 359 14.17 5.01 -9.08
N ILE A 360 13.09 4.41 -8.57
CA ILE A 360 11.71 4.78 -8.92
C ILE A 360 11.08 5.46 -7.70
N MET A 361 10.76 6.75 -7.84
CA MET A 361 10.01 7.50 -6.83
C MET A 361 8.56 7.00 -6.75
N ILE A 362 7.97 7.02 -5.56
CA ILE A 362 6.64 6.48 -5.31
C ILE A 362 5.69 7.53 -4.72
N TRP A 363 4.49 7.53 -5.24
CA TRP A 363 3.29 8.06 -4.61
C TRP A 363 2.52 6.87 -4.06
N GLU A 364 2.44 6.74 -2.74
CA GLU A 364 1.73 5.68 -2.06
C GLU A 364 0.45 6.20 -1.42
N GLU A 365 -0.63 5.41 -1.44
CA GLU A 365 -1.95 5.84 -0.98
C GLU A 365 -2.70 4.74 -0.23
N ILE A 366 -3.60 5.16 0.68
CA ILE A 366 -4.60 4.28 1.28
C ILE A 366 -5.84 4.20 0.38
N PRO A 367 -6.61 3.09 0.40
CA PRO A 367 -7.70 2.86 -0.55
C PRO A 367 -8.99 3.69 -0.28
N ILE A 368 -8.84 4.97 0.07
CA ILE A 368 -9.95 5.94 0.10
C ILE A 368 -10.25 6.35 -1.34
N TRP A 369 -11.15 5.61 -1.97
CA TRP A 369 -11.50 5.74 -3.37
C TRP A 369 -13.01 6.00 -3.53
N GLN A 370 -13.37 7.06 -4.26
CA GLN A 370 -14.76 7.48 -4.61
C GLN A 370 -15.78 7.41 -3.47
N GLY A 371 -16.59 6.34 -3.41
CA GLY A 371 -17.83 6.21 -2.66
C GLY A 371 -17.70 5.87 -1.17
N ILE A 372 -16.73 6.41 -0.47
CA ILE A 372 -16.56 6.22 0.99
C ILE A 372 -17.69 6.88 1.77
N GLU A 373 -18.20 6.20 2.80
CA GLU A 373 -19.28 6.70 3.68
C GLU A 373 -18.72 7.65 4.76
N PHE A 374 -18.31 8.84 4.35
CA PHE A 374 -17.67 9.83 5.23
C PHE A 374 -18.55 10.35 6.38
N THR A 375 -19.86 10.08 6.38
CA THR A 375 -20.75 10.42 7.49
C THR A 375 -20.67 9.40 8.63
N ASN A 376 -20.14 8.21 8.37
CA ASN A 376 -19.94 7.18 9.38
C ASN A 376 -18.68 7.49 10.21
N PRO A 377 -18.80 7.66 11.54
CA PRO A 377 -17.68 8.06 12.40
C PRO A 377 -16.53 7.03 12.46
N ILE A 378 -16.79 5.76 12.13
CA ILE A 378 -15.75 4.70 12.14
C ILE A 378 -14.73 4.90 11.01
N ILE A 379 -15.10 5.57 9.91
CA ILE A 379 -14.24 5.76 8.73
C ILE A 379 -12.95 6.49 9.07
N LEU A 380 -13.04 7.54 9.88
CA LEU A 380 -11.83 8.26 10.30
C LEU A 380 -10.85 7.32 11.00
N LYS A 381 -11.34 6.52 11.96
CA LYS A 381 -10.48 5.58 12.71
C LYS A 381 -9.87 4.50 11.81
N LYS A 382 -10.64 3.92 10.89
CA LYS A 382 -10.14 2.93 9.92
C LYS A 382 -9.05 3.55 9.03
N ALA A 383 -9.29 4.77 8.51
CA ALA A 383 -8.33 5.48 7.66
C ALA A 383 -7.04 5.85 8.42
N GLU A 384 -7.15 6.32 9.65
CA GLU A 384 -5.99 6.61 10.53
C GLU A 384 -5.17 5.35 10.79
N THR A 385 -5.84 4.20 11.07
CA THR A 385 -5.15 2.92 11.28
C THR A 385 -4.38 2.51 10.03
N MET A 386 -5.00 2.53 8.84
CA MET A 386 -4.33 2.18 7.58
C MET A 386 -3.17 3.13 7.24
N LEU A 387 -3.34 4.45 7.46
CA LEU A 387 -2.27 5.43 7.28
C LEU A 387 -1.09 5.16 8.23
N GLN A 388 -1.39 4.88 9.49
CA GLN A 388 -0.36 4.58 10.49
C GLN A 388 0.42 3.32 10.12
N GLU A 389 -0.26 2.23 9.76
CA GLU A 389 0.36 0.97 9.37
C GLU A 389 1.21 1.15 8.11
N MET A 390 0.71 1.84 7.08
CA MET A 390 1.44 2.16 5.85
C MET A 390 2.69 3.00 6.16
N ILE A 391 2.54 4.12 6.84
CA ILE A 391 3.65 5.05 7.12
C ILE A 391 4.68 4.39 8.04
N TYR A 392 4.27 3.66 9.07
CA TYR A 392 5.21 2.99 9.98
C TYR A 392 6.06 1.96 9.25
N ARG A 393 5.47 1.17 8.34
CA ARG A 393 6.21 0.22 7.51
C ARG A 393 7.22 0.90 6.61
N ASP A 394 6.82 2.00 5.95
CA ASP A 394 7.54 2.53 4.79
C ASP A 394 8.26 3.86 5.02
N LYS A 395 8.14 4.48 6.19
CA LYS A 395 8.75 5.80 6.50
C LYS A 395 10.27 5.87 6.29
N ASN A 396 10.96 4.75 6.29
CA ASN A 396 12.40 4.70 6.05
C ASN A 396 12.77 4.53 4.56
N ARG A 397 11.80 4.36 3.66
CA ARG A 397 12.05 4.21 2.21
C ARG A 397 12.25 5.57 1.56
N SER A 398 13.43 5.84 1.01
CA SER A 398 13.80 7.13 0.41
C SER A 398 13.03 7.42 -0.88
N ASN A 399 12.61 6.40 -1.60
CA ASN A 399 11.86 6.54 -2.85
C ASN A 399 10.41 6.99 -2.66
N ILE A 400 9.81 6.81 -1.49
CA ILE A 400 8.46 7.33 -1.24
C ILE A 400 8.54 8.83 -1.01
N ILE A 401 7.89 9.60 -1.88
CA ILE A 401 7.92 11.06 -1.88
C ILE A 401 6.57 11.71 -1.56
N ILE A 402 5.46 11.00 -1.78
CA ILE A 402 4.09 11.47 -1.54
C ILE A 402 3.31 10.40 -0.78
N TRP A 403 2.73 10.79 0.35
CA TRP A 403 1.66 10.09 1.04
C TRP A 403 0.33 10.64 0.55
N SER A 404 -0.55 9.80 0.03
CA SER A 404 -1.84 10.23 -0.51
C SER A 404 -3.00 9.73 0.34
N ILE A 405 -3.97 10.62 0.55
CA ILE A 405 -5.06 10.40 1.49
C ILE A 405 -6.40 10.11 0.83
N ALA A 406 -6.54 10.33 -0.48
CA ALA A 406 -7.80 10.09 -1.18
C ALA A 406 -7.66 10.10 -2.69
N ASN A 407 -8.56 9.39 -3.37
CA ASN A 407 -8.77 9.40 -4.81
C ASN A 407 -10.24 9.62 -5.17
N GLU A 408 -10.53 10.63 -6.01
CA GLU A 408 -11.84 10.88 -6.65
C GLU A 408 -13.05 10.92 -5.70
N THR A 409 -12.85 11.40 -4.47
CA THR A 409 -13.92 11.49 -3.49
C THR A 409 -14.77 12.75 -3.71
N LYS A 410 -16.12 12.60 -3.70
CA LYS A 410 -17.04 13.73 -3.95
C LYS A 410 -16.98 14.78 -2.84
N PRO A 411 -16.87 16.08 -3.18
CA PRO A 411 -16.82 17.15 -2.19
C PRO A 411 -18.10 17.22 -1.35
N THR A 412 -17.94 17.03 -0.04
CA THR A 412 -18.97 17.20 1.00
C THR A 412 -18.33 17.73 2.27
N ALA A 413 -19.09 18.37 3.14
CA ALA A 413 -18.55 18.88 4.40
C ALA A 413 -17.97 17.75 5.31
N ALA A 414 -18.59 16.58 5.34
CA ALA A 414 -18.08 15.42 6.09
C ALA A 414 -16.75 14.91 5.52
N ARG A 415 -16.67 14.76 4.19
CA ARG A 415 -15.45 14.36 3.48
C ARG A 415 -14.31 15.36 3.72
N ASP A 416 -14.57 16.67 3.55
CA ASP A 416 -13.56 17.71 3.73
C ASP A 416 -13.02 17.72 5.17
N SER A 417 -13.90 17.54 6.16
CA SER A 417 -13.50 17.43 7.57
C SER A 417 -12.59 16.24 7.82
N ILE A 418 -12.96 15.05 7.33
CA ILE A 418 -12.16 13.83 7.51
C ILE A 418 -10.82 13.95 6.82
N LEU A 419 -10.80 14.37 5.53
CA LEU A 419 -9.54 14.47 4.79
C LEU A 419 -8.60 15.51 5.40
N THR A 420 -9.11 16.64 5.92
CA THR A 420 -8.28 17.63 6.63
C THR A 420 -7.63 17.03 7.89
N LYS A 421 -8.37 16.22 8.65
CA LYS A 421 -7.82 15.50 9.81
C LYS A 421 -6.76 14.49 9.40
N LEU A 422 -6.99 13.73 8.32
CA LEU A 422 -6.02 12.77 7.79
C LEU A 422 -4.73 13.45 7.32
N VAL A 423 -4.78 14.65 6.69
CA VAL A 423 -3.59 15.44 6.38
C VAL A 423 -2.78 15.76 7.63
N SER A 424 -3.46 16.25 8.67
CA SER A 424 -2.80 16.59 9.95
C SER A 424 -2.21 15.35 10.62
N PHE A 425 -2.94 14.23 10.59
CA PHE A 425 -2.49 12.95 11.13
C PHE A 425 -1.27 12.41 10.37
N THR A 426 -1.31 12.42 9.03
CA THR A 426 -0.18 12.01 8.18
C THR A 426 1.09 12.79 8.54
N ARG A 427 0.99 14.12 8.65
CA ARG A 427 2.13 14.99 9.01
C ARG A 427 2.64 14.76 10.43
N SER A 428 1.78 14.31 11.36
CA SER A 428 2.21 13.94 12.71
C SER A 428 3.02 12.64 12.76
N LEU A 429 2.77 11.73 11.80
CA LEU A 429 3.51 10.48 11.67
C LEU A 429 4.83 10.67 10.90
N ASP A 430 4.77 11.47 9.82
CA ASP A 430 5.94 11.76 8.99
C ASP A 430 5.83 13.16 8.36
N ASP A 431 6.73 14.03 8.73
CA ASP A 431 6.84 15.41 8.24
C ASP A 431 7.89 15.60 7.13
N THR A 432 8.49 14.50 6.64
CA THR A 432 9.58 14.50 5.66
C THR A 432 9.14 14.11 4.24
N ARG A 433 7.85 13.87 4.02
CA ARG A 433 7.22 13.61 2.72
C ARG A 433 6.09 14.59 2.47
N LEU A 434 5.73 14.70 1.19
CA LEU A 434 4.62 15.52 0.76
C LEU A 434 3.30 14.78 0.99
N VAL A 435 2.23 15.53 1.24
CA VAL A 435 0.86 14.97 1.33
C VAL A 435 0.09 15.35 0.07
N GLY A 436 -0.53 14.37 -0.58
CA GLY A 436 -1.29 14.55 -1.83
C GLY A 436 -2.68 13.94 -1.79
N ALA A 437 -3.46 14.25 -2.81
CA ALA A 437 -4.72 13.58 -3.15
C ALA A 437 -4.99 13.74 -4.66
N ALA A 438 -5.79 12.83 -5.24
CA ALA A 438 -6.18 12.89 -6.65
C ALA A 438 -7.67 13.27 -6.78
N PHE A 439 -7.98 14.17 -7.70
CA PHE A 439 -9.30 14.78 -7.89
C PHE A 439 -9.81 14.60 -9.32
N ASP A 440 -11.09 14.24 -9.48
CA ASP A 440 -11.81 14.17 -10.78
C ASP A 440 -12.76 15.34 -11.01
N ASN A 441 -13.04 16.14 -9.96
CA ASN A 441 -13.99 17.26 -9.95
C ASN A 441 -13.43 18.55 -10.58
N CYS A 442 -12.71 18.38 -11.69
CA CYS A 442 -12.23 19.47 -12.54
C CYS A 442 -13.21 19.64 -13.73
N TYR A 443 -13.90 20.75 -13.80
CA TYR A 443 -14.97 20.99 -14.78
C TYR A 443 -14.57 22.04 -15.81
N PHE A 444 -15.03 21.85 -17.07
CA PHE A 444 -14.79 22.78 -18.14
C PHE A 444 -15.79 23.94 -18.10
N ASN A 445 -15.28 25.15 -18.14
CA ASN A 445 -16.06 26.37 -18.34
C ASN A 445 -15.98 26.77 -19.80
N GLU A 446 -17.09 26.71 -20.53
CA GLU A 446 -17.16 26.96 -21.98
C GLU A 446 -16.80 28.40 -22.35
N GLU A 447 -17.33 29.38 -21.59
CA GLU A 447 -17.09 30.80 -21.87
C GLU A 447 -15.60 31.17 -21.74
N ALA A 448 -14.92 30.62 -20.77
CA ALA A 448 -13.50 30.88 -20.53
C ALA A 448 -12.56 29.91 -21.27
N SER A 449 -13.09 28.84 -21.89
CA SER A 449 -12.33 27.72 -22.46
C SER A 449 -11.35 27.13 -21.46
N THR A 450 -11.79 26.94 -20.20
CA THR A 450 -10.90 26.68 -19.07
C THR A 450 -11.40 25.52 -18.19
N PHE A 451 -10.54 24.54 -17.88
CA PHE A 451 -10.79 23.59 -16.81
C PHE A 451 -10.48 24.23 -15.45
N ARG A 452 -11.42 24.10 -14.52
CA ARG A 452 -11.31 24.62 -13.15
C ARG A 452 -11.47 23.52 -12.11
N LEU A 453 -10.54 23.46 -11.18
CA LEU A 453 -10.63 22.61 -9.99
C LEU A 453 -11.05 23.47 -8.78
N GLN A 454 -12.17 23.12 -8.16
CA GLN A 454 -12.67 23.79 -6.96
C GLN A 454 -12.88 22.77 -5.85
N ASP A 455 -11.85 22.55 -5.05
CA ASP A 455 -11.88 21.61 -3.93
C ASP A 455 -11.15 22.19 -2.71
N LYS A 456 -11.82 22.22 -1.55
CA LYS A 456 -11.26 22.79 -0.32
C LYS A 456 -10.04 22.05 0.19
N VAL A 457 -9.94 20.74 -0.07
CA VAL A 457 -8.82 19.92 0.39
C VAL A 457 -7.51 20.34 -0.29
N THR A 458 -7.58 20.92 -1.49
CA THR A 458 -6.39 21.48 -2.17
C THR A 458 -5.65 22.52 -1.31
N ASN A 459 -6.33 23.20 -0.40
CA ASN A 459 -5.72 24.23 0.47
C ASN A 459 -4.79 23.62 1.53
N VAL A 460 -5.01 22.37 1.95
CA VAL A 460 -4.31 21.75 3.09
C VAL A 460 -3.26 20.71 2.68
N ILE A 461 -3.27 20.24 1.44
CA ILE A 461 -2.27 19.30 0.87
C ILE A 461 -1.13 20.04 0.18
N ASP A 462 -0.04 19.33 -0.09
CA ASP A 462 1.17 19.87 -0.72
C ASP A 462 1.17 19.71 -2.23
N VAL A 463 0.59 18.60 -2.75
CA VAL A 463 0.58 18.21 -4.17
C VAL A 463 -0.83 17.86 -4.60
N VAL A 464 -1.25 18.39 -5.75
CA VAL A 464 -2.58 18.17 -6.31
C VAL A 464 -2.49 17.23 -7.50
N GLY A 465 -3.13 16.05 -7.38
CA GLY A 465 -3.36 15.15 -8.50
C GLY A 465 -4.66 15.46 -9.23
N ILE A 466 -4.66 15.36 -10.54
CA ILE A 466 -5.86 15.53 -11.38
C ILE A 466 -6.06 14.28 -12.22
N ASN A 467 -7.24 13.66 -12.07
CA ASN A 467 -7.69 12.56 -12.90
C ASN A 467 -8.61 13.11 -13.98
N LYS A 468 -8.21 13.02 -15.26
CA LYS A 468 -9.02 13.58 -16.34
C LYS A 468 -8.89 12.78 -17.63
N TYR A 469 -9.99 12.17 -18.03
CA TYR A 469 -10.07 11.26 -19.18
C TYR A 469 -10.77 11.93 -20.38
N ILE A 470 -10.18 13.02 -20.90
CA ILE A 470 -10.71 13.73 -22.09
C ILE A 470 -10.44 12.88 -23.33
N GLY A 471 -11.45 12.82 -24.20
CA GLY A 471 -11.47 11.93 -25.36
C GLY A 471 -11.91 10.50 -25.04
N TRP A 472 -12.20 10.17 -23.76
CA TRP A 472 -12.73 8.86 -23.39
C TRP A 472 -14.08 8.94 -22.69
N TYR A 473 -14.16 9.48 -21.48
CA TYR A 473 -15.44 9.68 -20.77
C TYR A 473 -16.16 10.97 -21.16
N SER A 474 -15.45 11.91 -21.72
CA SER A 474 -15.99 13.14 -22.33
C SER A 474 -15.20 13.50 -23.57
N PRO A 475 -15.82 14.06 -24.62
CA PRO A 475 -15.10 14.53 -25.80
C PRO A 475 -14.14 15.68 -25.44
N PHE A 476 -13.19 15.99 -26.33
CA PHE A 476 -12.47 17.26 -26.25
C PHE A 476 -13.46 18.39 -26.49
N PRO A 477 -13.59 19.35 -25.56
CA PRO A 477 -14.57 20.43 -25.71
C PRO A 477 -14.21 21.41 -26.82
N ILE A 478 -12.92 21.61 -27.05
CA ILE A 478 -12.30 22.41 -28.12
C ILE A 478 -10.96 21.80 -28.50
N GLU A 479 -10.26 22.39 -29.45
CA GLU A 479 -8.89 21.94 -29.80
C GLU A 479 -7.97 21.95 -28.57
N PRO A 480 -7.18 20.88 -28.35
CA PRO A 480 -6.38 20.69 -27.14
C PRO A 480 -5.47 21.88 -26.78
N GLU A 481 -4.89 22.54 -27.78
CA GLU A 481 -3.98 23.66 -27.59
C GLU A 481 -4.67 24.93 -27.06
N ASN A 482 -6.00 25.04 -27.23
CA ASN A 482 -6.78 26.19 -26.81
C ASN A 482 -7.40 26.04 -25.41
N ILE A 483 -7.30 24.84 -24.83
CA ILE A 483 -7.82 24.57 -23.50
C ILE A 483 -6.88 25.18 -22.45
N LYS A 484 -7.45 26.00 -21.57
CA LYS A 484 -6.75 26.60 -20.42
C LYS A 484 -7.02 25.82 -19.14
N TRP A 485 -6.21 26.07 -18.12
CA TRP A 485 -6.32 25.41 -16.83
C TRP A 485 -6.15 26.40 -15.68
N GLU A 486 -7.11 26.40 -14.76
CA GLU A 486 -7.09 27.14 -13.49
C GLU A 486 -7.17 26.11 -12.36
N VAL A 487 -6.01 25.59 -11.95
CA VAL A 487 -5.92 24.48 -11.01
C VAL A 487 -4.82 24.76 -10.00
N ALA A 488 -5.19 24.76 -8.72
CA ALA A 488 -4.29 24.81 -7.57
C ALA A 488 -3.14 25.83 -7.72
N GLU A 489 -3.47 27.11 -7.90
CA GLU A 489 -2.48 28.19 -8.06
C GLU A 489 -1.42 28.16 -6.96
N GLY A 490 -0.16 28.28 -7.36
CA GLY A 490 1.00 28.26 -6.46
C GLY A 490 1.36 26.89 -5.87
N LYS A 491 0.71 25.80 -6.29
CA LYS A 491 1.03 24.44 -5.87
C LYS A 491 1.46 23.56 -7.05
N PRO A 492 2.27 22.51 -6.80
CA PRO A 492 2.59 21.50 -7.80
C PRO A 492 1.34 20.72 -8.23
N VAL A 493 1.15 20.54 -9.53
CA VAL A 493 0.08 19.74 -10.12
C VAL A 493 0.66 18.56 -10.89
N ILE A 494 0.07 17.40 -10.68
CA ILE A 494 0.35 16.16 -11.41
C ILE A 494 -0.95 15.76 -12.12
N ILE A 495 -0.90 15.45 -13.41
CA ILE A 495 -1.97 14.67 -14.04
C ILE A 495 -1.78 13.24 -13.56
N SER A 496 -2.52 12.88 -12.53
CA SER A 496 -2.39 11.58 -11.82
C SER A 496 -3.06 10.44 -12.56
N GLU A 497 -4.05 10.74 -13.41
CA GLU A 497 -4.66 9.75 -14.31
C GLU A 497 -5.18 10.38 -15.59
N PHE A 498 -4.92 9.74 -16.72
CA PHE A 498 -5.53 10.00 -18.03
C PHE A 498 -5.34 8.80 -18.96
N GLY A 499 -6.10 8.75 -20.03
CA GLY A 499 -5.97 7.72 -21.06
C GLY A 499 -7.30 7.26 -21.62
N SER A 500 -7.27 6.28 -22.49
CA SER A 500 -8.42 5.63 -23.11
C SER A 500 -8.20 4.13 -23.22
N GLU A 501 -9.27 3.37 -23.40
CA GLU A 501 -9.17 1.93 -23.58
C GLU A 501 -8.85 1.57 -25.05
N ALA A 502 -8.09 0.49 -25.24
CA ALA A 502 -7.90 -0.17 -26.51
C ALA A 502 -7.69 -1.67 -26.31
N LEU A 503 -8.20 -2.48 -27.23
CA LEU A 503 -7.92 -3.90 -27.25
C LEU A 503 -6.67 -4.13 -28.12
N TYR A 504 -5.64 -4.78 -27.55
CA TYR A 504 -4.41 -5.07 -28.28
C TYR A 504 -4.68 -5.86 -29.58
N GLY A 505 -4.10 -5.42 -30.68
CA GLY A 505 -4.31 -6.00 -32.01
C GLY A 505 -5.60 -5.56 -32.69
N GLN A 506 -6.43 -4.73 -32.07
CA GLN A 506 -7.59 -4.13 -32.70
C GLN A 506 -7.19 -2.83 -33.39
N HIS A 507 -7.42 -2.75 -34.71
CA HIS A 507 -7.09 -1.62 -35.56
C HIS A 507 -8.34 -0.92 -36.07
N GLY A 508 -8.26 0.40 -36.28
CA GLY A 508 -9.39 1.23 -36.73
C GLY A 508 -9.04 2.70 -36.84
N GLU A 509 -10.06 3.53 -37.05
CA GLU A 509 -9.89 4.97 -37.20
C GLU A 509 -9.42 5.63 -35.90
N ALA A 510 -8.46 6.55 -36.04
CA ALA A 510 -7.78 7.19 -34.90
C ALA A 510 -8.62 8.23 -34.15
N ASP A 511 -9.76 8.63 -34.70
CA ASP A 511 -10.69 9.62 -34.14
C ASP A 511 -12.01 9.01 -33.64
N VAL A 512 -12.20 7.70 -33.81
CA VAL A 512 -13.43 6.99 -33.40
C VAL A 512 -13.21 6.21 -32.10
N ALA A 513 -13.64 6.78 -30.97
CA ALA A 513 -13.50 6.16 -29.65
C ALA A 513 -14.15 4.77 -29.54
N SER A 514 -15.31 4.58 -30.17
CA SER A 514 -16.03 3.31 -30.18
C SER A 514 -15.33 2.18 -30.97
N SER A 515 -14.25 2.50 -31.67
CA SER A 515 -13.43 1.52 -32.37
C SER A 515 -12.64 0.61 -31.41
N TRP A 516 -12.31 1.09 -30.21
CA TRP A 516 -11.40 0.43 -29.25
C TRP A 516 -10.04 0.08 -29.84
N SER A 517 -9.63 0.82 -30.90
CA SER A 517 -8.41 0.58 -31.65
C SER A 517 -7.19 1.12 -30.93
N GLU A 518 -6.04 0.54 -31.22
CA GLU A 518 -4.75 1.06 -30.74
C GLU A 518 -4.43 2.42 -31.34
N GLU A 519 -4.90 2.71 -32.58
CA GLU A 519 -4.75 4.01 -33.25
C GLU A 519 -5.54 5.11 -32.51
N TYR A 520 -6.75 4.80 -32.02
CA TYR A 520 -7.50 5.73 -31.20
C TYR A 520 -6.80 6.02 -29.88
N GLN A 521 -6.34 4.99 -29.16
CA GLN A 521 -5.60 5.17 -27.92
C GLN A 521 -4.33 6.00 -28.13
N GLU A 522 -3.56 5.69 -29.18
CA GLU A 522 -2.37 6.45 -29.56
C GLU A 522 -2.68 7.93 -29.78
N ASN A 523 -3.71 8.24 -30.58
CA ASN A 523 -4.13 9.60 -30.88
C ASN A 523 -4.63 10.33 -29.62
N ASN A 524 -5.45 9.67 -28.80
CA ASN A 524 -5.94 10.23 -27.54
C ASN A 524 -4.79 10.64 -26.62
N TYR A 525 -3.74 9.82 -26.50
CA TYR A 525 -2.55 10.15 -25.71
C TYR A 525 -1.81 11.38 -26.28
N LYS A 526 -1.63 11.46 -27.60
CA LYS A 526 -1.01 12.61 -28.26
C LYS A 526 -1.80 13.90 -28.02
N MET A 527 -3.12 13.85 -28.12
CA MET A 527 -4.00 15.00 -27.88
C MET A 527 -3.96 15.45 -26.42
N ASN A 528 -4.03 14.52 -25.46
CA ASN A 528 -3.94 14.85 -24.04
C ASN A 528 -2.59 15.47 -23.69
N ILE A 529 -1.47 14.94 -24.19
CA ILE A 529 -0.12 15.51 -23.98
C ILE A 529 -0.05 16.96 -24.51
N ARG A 530 -0.66 17.27 -25.67
CA ARG A 530 -0.73 18.63 -26.20
C ARG A 530 -1.52 19.55 -25.27
N MET A 531 -2.69 19.09 -24.79
CA MET A 531 -3.53 19.83 -23.85
C MET A 531 -2.83 20.11 -22.51
N PHE A 532 -2.12 19.14 -21.96
CA PHE A 532 -1.46 19.28 -20.65
C PHE A 532 -0.29 20.28 -20.66
N LYS A 533 0.29 20.60 -21.82
CA LYS A 533 1.32 21.65 -21.95
C LYS A 533 0.82 23.03 -21.49
N ASN A 534 -0.49 23.22 -21.46
CA ASN A 534 -1.12 24.49 -21.05
C ASN A 534 -1.38 24.57 -19.53
N ILE A 535 -1.02 23.56 -18.74
CA ILE A 535 -1.11 23.60 -17.29
C ILE A 535 0.11 24.34 -16.73
N PRO A 536 -0.05 25.52 -16.11
CA PRO A 536 1.09 26.39 -15.78
C PRO A 536 2.00 25.83 -14.71
N ASN A 537 1.48 25.00 -13.82
CA ASN A 537 2.17 24.40 -12.66
C ASN A 537 2.29 22.88 -12.76
N LEU A 538 2.30 22.34 -13.97
CA LEU A 538 2.45 20.90 -14.22
C LEU A 538 3.88 20.43 -13.93
N ILE A 539 4.02 19.54 -12.97
CA ILE A 539 5.32 18.94 -12.59
C ILE A 539 5.41 17.44 -12.85
N GLY A 540 4.38 16.83 -13.41
CA GLY A 540 4.39 15.42 -13.75
C GLY A 540 3.10 14.94 -14.40
N ILE A 541 3.20 13.81 -15.07
CA ILE A 541 2.05 13.07 -15.59
C ILE A 541 2.20 11.58 -15.30
N SER A 542 1.09 10.89 -15.05
CA SER A 542 1.03 9.48 -14.75
C SER A 542 -0.18 8.86 -15.44
N PRO A 543 -0.01 8.24 -16.61
CA PRO A 543 -1.12 7.61 -17.32
C PRO A 543 -1.81 6.52 -16.50
N TRP A 544 -3.07 6.31 -16.72
CA TRP A 544 -3.83 5.17 -16.28
C TRP A 544 -3.94 4.18 -17.43
N ILE A 545 -3.18 3.10 -17.49
CA ILE A 545 -2.39 2.41 -16.47
C ILE A 545 -1.29 1.58 -17.17
N LEU A 546 -0.33 1.00 -16.44
CA LEU A 546 0.75 0.21 -17.04
C LEU A 546 0.23 -1.03 -17.77
N PHE A 547 -0.54 -1.89 -17.08
CA PHE A 547 -1.14 -3.10 -17.63
C PHE A 547 -2.66 -2.99 -17.69
N ASP A 548 -3.28 -3.68 -18.67
CA ASP A 548 -4.69 -4.05 -18.54
C ASP A 548 -4.86 -4.83 -17.24
N PHE A 549 -5.91 -4.55 -16.47
CA PHE A 549 -6.13 -5.17 -15.17
C PHE A 549 -7.56 -5.68 -15.02
N ARG A 550 -7.75 -6.64 -14.11
CA ARG A 550 -9.08 -7.20 -13.86
C ARG A 550 -9.96 -6.22 -13.09
N SER A 551 -11.17 -6.06 -13.60
CA SER A 551 -12.19 -5.24 -12.96
C SER A 551 -13.58 -5.87 -13.14
N PRO A 552 -14.32 -6.12 -12.05
CA PRO A 552 -15.66 -6.70 -12.13
C PRO A 552 -16.68 -5.75 -12.75
N ASN A 553 -16.37 -4.44 -12.80
CA ASN A 553 -17.25 -3.40 -13.34
C ASN A 553 -17.09 -3.21 -14.86
N ARG A 554 -16.13 -3.88 -15.50
CA ARG A 554 -15.77 -3.70 -16.91
C ARG A 554 -16.25 -4.86 -17.76
N TYR A 555 -17.51 -4.81 -18.15
CA TYR A 555 -18.16 -5.91 -18.86
C TYR A 555 -18.77 -5.49 -20.22
N HIS A 556 -17.95 -4.92 -21.08
CA HIS A 556 -18.30 -4.82 -22.50
C HIS A 556 -18.00 -6.16 -23.18
N PRO A 557 -19.03 -6.86 -23.77
CA PRO A 557 -18.89 -8.28 -24.14
C PRO A 557 -17.80 -8.58 -25.18
N ARG A 558 -17.47 -7.63 -26.04
CA ARG A 558 -16.41 -7.80 -27.06
C ARG A 558 -15.02 -7.37 -26.55
N ASN A 559 -14.96 -6.22 -25.85
CA ASN A 559 -13.69 -5.54 -25.65
C ASN A 559 -13.14 -5.69 -24.24
N GLN A 560 -14.01 -5.70 -23.20
CA GLN A 560 -13.56 -5.72 -21.82
C GLN A 560 -13.56 -7.11 -21.19
N ASN A 561 -14.71 -7.79 -21.15
CA ASN A 561 -14.84 -9.14 -20.56
C ASN A 561 -14.18 -9.27 -19.17
N GLY A 562 -14.49 -8.33 -18.26
CA GLY A 562 -13.91 -8.28 -16.91
C GLY A 562 -12.51 -7.66 -16.84
N TRP A 563 -12.10 -6.90 -17.85
CA TRP A 563 -10.83 -6.19 -17.90
C TRP A 563 -11.02 -4.69 -18.14
N ASN A 564 -10.30 -3.88 -17.40
CA ASN A 564 -10.07 -2.49 -17.77
C ASN A 564 -8.94 -2.47 -18.80
N ARG A 565 -9.23 -1.99 -20.03
CA ARG A 565 -8.33 -2.02 -21.18
C ARG A 565 -7.51 -0.74 -21.38
N LYS A 566 -7.40 0.09 -20.32
CA LYS A 566 -6.60 1.32 -20.36
C LYS A 566 -5.10 1.08 -20.28
N GLY A 567 -4.66 -0.15 -20.03
CA GLY A 567 -3.25 -0.50 -19.99
C GLY A 567 -2.49 -0.04 -21.24
N LEU A 568 -1.27 0.44 -21.03
CA LEU A 568 -0.30 0.63 -22.10
C LEU A 568 0.25 -0.71 -22.59
N ILE A 569 0.12 -1.73 -21.75
CA ILE A 569 0.49 -3.13 -22.01
C ILE A 569 -0.77 -3.99 -21.81
N SER A 570 -0.99 -4.93 -22.70
CA SER A 570 -2.16 -5.81 -22.65
C SER A 570 -2.09 -6.81 -21.48
N ASP A 571 -3.21 -7.48 -21.21
CA ASP A 571 -3.30 -8.61 -20.27
C ASP A 571 -2.37 -9.78 -20.61
N LYS A 572 -1.81 -9.82 -21.80
CA LYS A 572 -0.85 -10.84 -22.27
C LYS A 572 0.59 -10.31 -22.36
N GLY A 573 0.84 -9.09 -21.90
CA GLY A 573 2.17 -8.50 -21.88
C GLY A 573 2.62 -7.83 -23.18
N GLN A 574 1.71 -7.60 -24.15
CA GLN A 574 2.08 -6.90 -25.39
C GLN A 574 1.92 -5.37 -25.22
N ARG A 575 2.94 -4.61 -25.62
CA ARG A 575 2.93 -3.15 -25.59
C ARG A 575 2.05 -2.60 -26.73
N LYS A 576 1.05 -1.78 -26.35
CA LYS A 576 0.16 -1.09 -27.29
C LYS A 576 0.84 0.16 -27.87
N LYS A 577 0.27 0.75 -28.94
CA LYS A 577 0.84 1.95 -29.61
C LYS A 577 1.04 3.12 -28.68
N ALA A 578 0.13 3.38 -27.74
CA ALA A 578 0.25 4.45 -26.75
C ALA A 578 1.46 4.30 -25.82
N TRP A 579 1.98 3.08 -25.59
CA TRP A 579 3.22 2.86 -24.85
C TRP A 579 4.41 3.57 -25.49
N TYR A 580 4.49 3.51 -26.81
CA TYR A 580 5.58 4.15 -27.57
C TYR A 580 5.45 5.69 -27.57
N VAL A 581 4.22 6.22 -27.58
CA VAL A 581 3.95 7.67 -27.42
C VAL A 581 4.51 8.15 -26.08
N MET A 582 4.18 7.44 -24.99
CA MET A 582 4.64 7.80 -23.65
C MET A 582 6.15 7.68 -23.51
N LYS A 583 6.74 6.60 -24.05
CA LYS A 583 8.20 6.43 -24.05
C LYS A 583 8.92 7.58 -24.75
N GLN A 584 8.43 8.00 -25.92
CA GLN A 584 8.99 9.14 -26.64
C GLN A 584 8.86 10.43 -25.83
N PHE A 585 7.70 10.69 -25.26
CA PHE A 585 7.48 11.87 -24.42
C PHE A 585 8.43 11.91 -23.21
N TYR A 586 8.62 10.78 -22.52
CA TYR A 586 9.52 10.71 -21.36
C TYR A 586 11.01 10.84 -21.72
N LYS A 587 11.39 10.47 -22.93
CA LYS A 587 12.75 10.68 -23.43
C LYS A 587 13.04 12.16 -23.68
N GLU A 588 12.03 12.96 -24.03
CA GLU A 588 12.15 14.39 -24.29
C GLU A 588 12.14 15.24 -23.01
N LYS A 589 11.65 14.71 -21.91
CA LYS A 589 11.64 15.30 -20.56
C LYS A 589 12.84 14.82 -19.73
#